data_1d683371c18098bae07c7a7c8725c05c
#
_entry.id   1d683371c18098bae07c7a7c8725c05c
#
_cell.length_a   1.000
_cell.length_b   1.000
_cell.length_c   1.000
_cell.angle_alpha   90.00
_cell.angle_beta   90.00
_cell.angle_gamma   90.00
#
_symmetry.space_group_name_H-M   'P 1'
#
loop_
_entity.id
_entity.type
_entity.pdbx_description
1 polymer ?
#
loop_
_entity_poly.entity_id
_entity_poly.type
_entity_poly.pdbx_seq_one_letter_code
_entity_poly.pdbx_strand_id
1 'polypeptide(L)'
;MSSARQIEKFTSVLPYAMSLVLFPIAWYSGLTGGWSVVLLPLIGWFLFSLGDAVLGLNTRNADTATPDHRLVWYRRLIIIWVPLQMITLFGIIWIATTSDHLSTLEKICLFFGLGVITGTIGVNYSHELMHK
;
A
#
# COMPACT_ATOMS: atom_id res chain seq x y z
N MET A 1 -14.65 25.39 -13.39
CA MET A 1 -13.43 24.60 -13.61
C MET A 1 -13.85 23.29 -14.23
N SER A 2 -13.28 23.01 -15.38
CA SER A 2 -13.73 21.90 -16.25
C SER A 2 -13.48 20.54 -15.60
N SER A 3 -14.45 19.63 -15.75
CA SER A 3 -14.41 18.20 -15.39
C SER A 3 -13.10 17.52 -15.85
N ALA A 4 -12.56 17.90 -16.98
CA ALA A 4 -11.28 17.40 -17.51
C ALA A 4 -10.08 17.68 -16.58
N ARG A 5 -10.04 18.84 -15.92
CA ARG A 5 -8.97 19.18 -14.97
C ARG A 5 -9.03 18.38 -13.68
N GLN A 6 -10.22 17.95 -13.27
CA GLN A 6 -10.38 17.07 -12.10
C GLN A 6 -9.97 15.64 -12.41
N ILE A 7 -10.26 15.16 -13.61
CA ILE A 7 -9.89 13.83 -14.10
C ILE A 7 -8.35 13.74 -14.22
N GLU A 8 -7.70 14.74 -14.76
CA GLU A 8 -6.24 14.79 -14.88
C GLU A 8 -5.54 14.76 -13.51
N LYS A 9 -6.11 15.42 -12.49
CA LYS A 9 -5.59 15.39 -11.12
C LYS A 9 -5.79 14.05 -10.44
N PHE A 10 -6.90 13.37 -10.69
CA PHE A 10 -7.19 12.06 -10.14
C PHE A 10 -6.29 10.97 -10.76
N THR A 11 -6.09 11.00 -12.07
CA THR A 11 -5.22 10.05 -12.78
C THR A 11 -3.76 10.14 -12.34
N SER A 12 -3.27 11.29 -11.89
CA SER A 12 -1.90 11.43 -11.38
C SER A 12 -1.68 10.73 -10.03
N VAL A 13 -2.75 10.53 -9.25
CA VAL A 13 -2.70 9.85 -7.92
C VAL A 13 -2.96 8.35 -8.05
N LEU A 14 -3.50 7.90 -9.17
CA LEU A 14 -3.89 6.52 -9.39
C LEU A 14 -2.77 5.49 -9.14
N PRO A 15 -1.51 5.71 -9.57
CA PRO A 15 -0.40 4.79 -9.27
C PRO A 15 -0.16 4.61 -7.76
N TYR A 16 -0.31 5.67 -6.98
CA TYR A 16 -0.18 5.61 -5.52
C TYR A 16 -1.37 4.92 -4.87
N ALA A 17 -2.57 5.12 -5.41
CA ALA A 17 -3.80 4.45 -4.95
C ALA A 17 -3.75 2.93 -5.17
N MET A 18 -2.94 2.43 -6.11
CA MET A 18 -2.74 0.99 -6.31
C MET A 18 -2.21 0.30 -5.03
N SER A 19 -1.48 1.00 -4.17
CA SER A 19 -1.03 0.45 -2.90
C SER A 19 -2.18 0.04 -1.97
N LEU A 20 -3.36 0.64 -2.11
CA LEU A 20 -4.56 0.28 -1.35
C LEU A 20 -5.06 -1.14 -1.65
N VAL A 21 -4.74 -1.69 -2.82
CA VAL A 21 -5.10 -3.07 -3.21
C VAL A 21 -4.42 -4.10 -2.33
N LEU A 22 -3.29 -3.77 -1.71
CA LEU A 22 -2.57 -4.67 -0.83
C LEU A 22 -3.35 -5.03 0.44
N PHE A 23 -4.23 -4.14 0.92
CA PHE A 23 -5.04 -4.41 2.12
C PHE A 23 -6.06 -5.55 1.91
N PRO A 24 -6.94 -5.51 0.88
CA PRO A 24 -7.83 -6.64 0.63
C PRO A 24 -7.08 -7.94 0.32
N ILE A 25 -5.91 -7.88 -0.32
CA ILE A 25 -5.07 -9.06 -0.54
C ILE A 25 -4.56 -9.62 0.79
N ALA A 26 -4.10 -8.78 1.71
CA ALA A 26 -3.67 -9.21 3.04
C ALA A 26 -4.80 -9.89 3.81
N TRP A 27 -5.98 -9.30 3.83
CA TRP A 27 -7.16 -9.88 4.48
C TRP A 27 -7.58 -11.19 3.83
N TYR A 28 -7.64 -11.25 2.51
CA TYR A 28 -7.93 -12.48 1.79
C TYR A 28 -6.93 -13.58 2.13
N SER A 29 -5.64 -13.28 2.11
CA SER A 29 -4.57 -14.22 2.45
C SER A 29 -4.65 -14.72 3.90
N GLY A 30 -4.91 -13.82 4.84
CA GLY A 30 -5.06 -14.18 6.26
C GLY A 30 -6.29 -15.04 6.54
N LEU A 31 -7.40 -14.79 5.87
CA LEU A 31 -8.66 -15.52 6.06
C LEU A 31 -8.69 -16.88 5.37
N THR A 32 -8.05 -17.01 4.20
CA THR A 32 -8.08 -18.24 3.41
C THR A 32 -6.89 -19.16 3.68
N GLY A 33 -5.70 -18.61 3.97
CA GLY A 33 -4.49 -19.41 4.11
C GLY A 33 -4.03 -20.04 2.78
N GLY A 34 -3.23 -21.10 2.87
CA GLY A 34 -2.73 -21.84 1.71
C GLY A 34 -1.85 -20.97 0.78
N TRP A 35 -1.97 -21.17 -0.51
CA TRP A 35 -1.19 -20.45 -1.52
C TRP A 35 -1.44 -18.93 -1.54
N SER A 36 -2.58 -18.49 -1.03
CA SER A 36 -2.92 -17.06 -1.03
C SER A 36 -1.97 -16.21 -0.19
N VAL A 37 -1.32 -16.80 0.83
CA VAL A 37 -0.37 -16.07 1.68
C VAL A 37 0.87 -15.59 0.92
N VAL A 38 1.20 -16.23 -0.20
CA VAL A 38 2.33 -15.83 -1.06
C VAL A 38 1.99 -14.61 -1.91
N LEU A 39 0.70 -14.34 -2.15
CA LEU A 39 0.27 -13.20 -2.97
C LEU A 39 0.77 -11.87 -2.41
N LEU A 40 0.77 -11.73 -1.09
CA LEU A 40 1.14 -10.48 -0.44
C LEU A 40 2.61 -10.10 -0.67
N PRO A 41 3.60 -10.95 -0.35
CA PRO A 41 5.00 -10.65 -0.65
C PRO A 41 5.29 -10.63 -2.16
N LEU A 42 4.60 -11.48 -2.95
CA LEU A 42 4.78 -11.51 -4.39
C LEU A 42 4.35 -10.19 -5.05
N ILE A 43 3.15 -9.70 -4.72
CA ILE A 43 2.62 -8.46 -5.27
C ILE A 43 3.35 -7.26 -4.67
N GLY A 44 3.55 -7.25 -3.34
CA GLY A 44 4.18 -6.15 -2.64
C GLY A 44 5.64 -5.93 -2.99
N TRP A 45 6.35 -7.00 -3.35
CA TRP A 45 7.77 -6.89 -3.71
C TRP A 45 7.99 -6.96 -5.22
N PHE A 46 7.57 -8.06 -5.86
CA PHE A 46 7.92 -8.33 -7.25
C PHE A 46 7.20 -7.44 -8.25
N LEU A 47 5.87 -7.32 -8.16
CA LEU A 47 5.12 -6.54 -9.14
C LEU A 47 5.42 -5.05 -9.05
N PHE A 48 5.59 -4.50 -7.85
CA PHE A 48 5.95 -3.10 -7.72
C PHE A 48 7.39 -2.84 -8.17
N SER A 49 8.34 -3.69 -7.78
CA SER A 49 9.73 -3.57 -8.22
C SER A 49 9.90 -3.78 -9.72
N LEU A 50 9.16 -4.74 -10.29
CA LEU A 50 9.15 -4.98 -11.74
C LEU A 50 8.50 -3.81 -12.49
N GLY A 51 7.40 -3.27 -11.94
CA GLY A 51 6.76 -2.08 -12.47
C GLY A 51 7.72 -0.90 -12.55
N ASP A 52 8.45 -0.63 -11.49
CA ASP A 52 9.47 0.43 -11.47
C ASP A 52 10.60 0.17 -12.47
N ALA A 53 11.05 -1.08 -12.60
CA ALA A 53 12.11 -1.45 -13.53
C ALA A 53 11.69 -1.34 -15.01
N VAL A 54 10.43 -1.67 -15.33
CA VAL A 54 9.91 -1.69 -16.71
C VAL A 54 9.37 -0.34 -17.13
N LEU A 55 8.64 0.36 -16.25
CA LEU A 55 8.01 1.65 -16.53
C LEU A 55 8.97 2.82 -16.31
N GLY A 56 10.11 2.56 -15.68
CA GLY A 56 11.07 3.57 -15.25
C GLY A 56 10.64 4.27 -13.96
N LEU A 57 11.62 4.76 -13.22
CA LEU A 57 11.38 5.62 -12.07
C LEU A 57 10.58 6.84 -12.53
N ASN A 58 9.43 7.05 -11.92
CA ASN A 58 8.69 8.29 -12.12
C ASN A 58 9.48 9.45 -11.50
N THR A 59 10.40 10.01 -12.29
CA THR A 59 11.24 11.16 -11.90
C THR A 59 10.47 12.47 -11.85
N ARG A 60 9.18 12.47 -12.19
CA ARG A 60 8.28 13.62 -12.02
C ARG A 60 7.82 13.71 -10.56
N ASN A 61 8.76 13.93 -9.67
CA ASN A 61 8.40 14.37 -8.33
C ASN A 61 7.65 15.70 -8.45
N ALA A 62 6.60 15.84 -7.63
CA ALA A 62 5.95 17.13 -7.50
C ALA A 62 7.03 18.16 -7.13
N ASP A 63 7.18 19.19 -7.94
CA ASP A 63 8.10 20.28 -7.67
C ASP A 63 7.79 20.83 -6.26
N THR A 64 8.82 21.14 -5.48
CA THR A 64 8.68 21.74 -4.14
C THR A 64 7.86 23.04 -4.17
N ALA A 65 7.73 23.66 -5.33
CA ALA A 65 6.88 24.81 -5.61
C ALA A 65 5.41 24.47 -5.93
N THR A 66 5.02 23.15 -5.89
CA THR A 66 3.65 22.77 -6.22
C THR A 66 2.68 23.27 -5.15
N PRO A 67 1.67 24.11 -5.49
CA PRO A 67 0.74 24.66 -4.52
C PRO A 67 -0.05 23.56 -3.78
N ASP A 68 -0.28 23.73 -2.48
CA ASP A 68 -0.96 22.76 -1.61
C ASP A 68 -2.31 22.27 -2.13
N HIS A 69 -3.07 23.13 -2.83
CA HIS A 69 -4.37 22.75 -3.39
C HIS A 69 -4.28 21.67 -4.49
N ARG A 70 -3.10 21.46 -5.08
CA ARG A 70 -2.86 20.38 -6.04
C ARG A 70 -2.52 19.06 -5.37
N LEU A 71 -2.10 19.10 -4.11
CA LEU A 71 -1.68 17.93 -3.34
C LEU A 71 -2.79 17.33 -2.47
N VAL A 72 -4.00 17.87 -2.51
CA VAL A 72 -5.13 17.45 -1.65
C VAL A 72 -5.43 15.94 -1.78
N TRP A 73 -5.40 15.39 -2.99
CA TRP A 73 -5.67 13.98 -3.23
C TRP A 73 -4.57 13.07 -2.68
N TYR A 74 -3.30 13.47 -2.80
CA TYR A 74 -2.17 12.75 -2.20
C TYR A 74 -2.28 12.74 -0.68
N ARG A 75 -2.57 13.88 -0.07
CA ARG A 75 -2.75 13.99 1.38
C ARG A 75 -3.92 13.12 1.87
N ARG A 76 -5.05 13.12 1.17
CA ARG A 76 -6.20 12.27 1.50
C ARG A 76 -5.85 10.79 1.42
N LEU A 77 -5.13 10.38 0.38
CA LEU A 77 -4.67 9.00 0.21
C LEU A 77 -3.82 8.56 1.40
N ILE A 78 -2.84 9.36 1.78
CA ILE A 78 -1.93 9.05 2.89
C ILE A 78 -2.71 8.99 4.22
N ILE A 79 -3.61 9.93 4.47
CA ILE A 79 -4.44 9.96 5.69
C ILE A 79 -5.32 8.71 5.79
N ILE A 80 -5.87 8.22 4.69
CA ILE A 80 -6.67 6.99 4.67
C ILE A 80 -5.78 5.75 4.79
N TRP A 81 -4.60 5.78 4.18
CA TRP A 81 -3.69 4.64 4.14
C TRP A 81 -3.21 4.23 5.53
N VAL A 82 -2.84 5.20 6.38
CA VAL A 82 -2.30 4.93 7.73
C VAL A 82 -3.28 4.16 8.62
N PRO A 83 -4.55 4.59 8.81
CA PRO A 83 -5.49 3.81 9.60
C PRO A 83 -5.82 2.45 8.99
N LEU A 84 -5.90 2.34 7.65
CA LEU A 84 -6.10 1.05 6.98
C LEU A 84 -4.92 0.10 7.25
N GLN A 85 -3.70 0.60 7.23
CA GLN A 85 -2.51 -0.19 7.57
C GLN A 85 -2.58 -0.68 9.03
N MET A 86 -2.95 0.17 9.97
CA MET A 86 -3.10 -0.20 11.38
C MET A 86 -4.17 -1.27 11.57
N ILE A 87 -5.35 -1.08 10.99
CA ILE A 87 -6.45 -2.05 11.06
C ILE A 87 -6.02 -3.39 10.46
N THR A 88 -5.35 -3.37 9.30
CA THR A 88 -4.88 -4.59 8.64
C THR A 88 -3.80 -5.27 9.46
N LEU A 89 -2.83 -4.54 9.97
CA LEU A 89 -1.75 -5.09 10.79
C LEU A 89 -2.31 -5.81 12.03
N PHE A 90 -3.12 -5.13 12.82
CA PHE A 90 -3.72 -5.72 14.02
C PHE A 90 -4.71 -6.84 13.70
N GLY A 91 -5.48 -6.70 12.62
CA GLY A 91 -6.41 -7.74 12.17
C GLY A 91 -5.69 -9.02 11.73
N ILE A 92 -4.59 -8.92 10.99
CA ILE A 92 -3.79 -10.08 10.58
C ILE A 92 -3.06 -10.70 11.78
N ILE A 93 -2.56 -9.90 12.72
CA ILE A 93 -1.99 -10.41 13.97
C ILE A 93 -3.06 -11.22 14.73
N TRP A 94 -4.26 -10.68 14.86
CA TRP A 94 -5.37 -11.36 15.49
C TRP A 94 -5.68 -12.70 14.81
N ILE A 95 -5.86 -12.71 13.51
CA ILE A 95 -6.12 -13.93 12.73
C ILE A 95 -4.98 -14.94 12.94
N ALA A 96 -3.72 -14.52 12.81
CA ALA A 96 -2.58 -15.41 12.94
C ALA A 96 -2.42 -16.03 14.35
N THR A 97 -2.90 -15.34 15.39
CA THR A 97 -2.80 -15.82 16.78
C THR A 97 -4.00 -16.65 17.23
N THR A 98 -5.18 -16.40 16.65
CA THR A 98 -6.43 -17.06 17.08
C THR A 98 -6.91 -18.14 16.14
N SER A 99 -6.47 -18.17 14.90
CA SER A 99 -6.92 -19.11 13.89
C SER A 99 -6.01 -20.35 13.78
N ASP A 100 -6.62 -21.51 13.76
CA ASP A 100 -5.93 -22.80 13.64
C ASP A 100 -5.69 -23.24 12.18
N HIS A 101 -6.30 -22.55 11.20
CA HIS A 101 -6.21 -22.90 9.79
C HIS A 101 -4.88 -22.50 9.12
N LEU A 102 -4.09 -21.62 9.77
CA LEU A 102 -2.79 -21.17 9.26
C LEU A 102 -1.66 -21.99 9.88
N SER A 103 -0.86 -22.62 9.04
CA SER A 103 0.39 -23.24 9.46
C SER A 103 1.44 -22.19 9.88
N THR A 104 2.45 -22.61 10.61
CA THR A 104 3.56 -21.72 11.02
C THR A 104 4.24 -21.05 9.84
N LEU A 105 4.43 -21.77 8.74
CA LEU A 105 5.03 -21.23 7.53
C LEU A 105 4.16 -20.15 6.88
N GLU A 106 2.85 -20.36 6.84
CA GLU A 106 1.89 -19.38 6.32
C GLU A 106 1.87 -18.11 7.16
N LYS A 107 1.92 -18.25 8.48
CA LYS A 107 2.03 -17.12 9.42
C LYS A 107 3.31 -16.31 9.16
N ILE A 108 4.44 -16.98 9.00
CA ILE A 108 5.72 -16.33 8.67
C ILE A 108 5.63 -15.60 7.34
N CYS A 109 5.04 -16.21 6.32
CA CYS A 109 4.87 -15.60 5.00
C CYS A 109 3.97 -14.36 5.04
N LEU A 110 2.85 -14.42 5.80
CA LEU A 110 1.97 -13.27 6.02
C LEU A 110 2.70 -12.12 6.71
N PHE A 111 3.43 -12.40 7.78
CA PHE A 111 4.18 -11.35 8.50
C PHE A 111 5.30 -10.77 7.67
N PHE A 112 5.97 -11.57 6.86
CA PHE A 112 6.96 -11.07 5.91
C PHE A 112 6.31 -10.13 4.89
N GLY A 113 5.18 -10.52 4.30
CA GLY A 113 4.43 -9.68 3.36
C GLY A 113 3.95 -8.37 3.98
N LEU A 114 3.41 -8.41 5.21
CA LEU A 114 3.03 -7.20 5.96
C LEU A 114 4.24 -6.32 6.28
N GLY A 115 5.38 -6.92 6.64
CA GLY A 115 6.63 -6.21 6.89
C GLY A 115 7.13 -5.47 5.65
N VAL A 116 7.04 -6.09 4.48
CA VAL A 116 7.37 -5.45 3.20
C VAL A 116 6.47 -4.23 2.95
N ILE A 117 5.14 -4.36 3.11
CA ILE A 117 4.21 -3.25 2.91
C ILE A 117 4.49 -2.12 3.91
N THR A 118 4.62 -2.45 5.18
CA THR A 118 4.86 -1.46 6.24
C THR A 118 6.21 -0.77 6.06
N GLY A 119 7.25 -1.52 5.74
CA GLY A 119 8.61 -1.01 5.60
C GLY A 119 8.81 -0.18 4.33
N THR A 120 8.22 -0.58 3.21
CA THR A 120 8.43 0.12 1.92
C THR A 120 7.44 1.26 1.72
N ILE A 121 6.16 1.02 1.90
CA ILE A 121 5.10 2.00 1.62
C ILE A 121 4.78 2.82 2.87
N GLY A 122 4.60 2.16 4.01
CA GLY A 122 4.20 2.81 5.26
C GLY A 122 5.21 3.81 5.77
N VAL A 123 6.50 3.47 5.73
CA VAL A 123 7.58 4.38 6.14
C VAL A 123 7.63 5.61 5.23
N ASN A 124 7.54 5.42 3.91
CA ASN A 124 7.52 6.53 2.96
C ASN A 124 6.33 7.46 3.19
N TYR A 125 5.14 6.92 3.40
CA TYR A 125 3.93 7.72 3.65
C TYR A 125 3.97 8.44 4.99
N SER A 126 4.51 7.79 6.04
CA SER A 126 4.69 8.43 7.34
C SER A 126 5.71 9.57 7.26
N HIS A 127 6.77 9.39 6.49
CA HIS A 127 7.78 10.42 6.28
C HIS A 127 7.20 11.64 5.58
N GLU A 128 6.39 11.44 4.54
CA GLU A 128 5.69 12.53 3.86
C GLU A 128 4.75 13.32 4.79
N LEU A 129 4.09 12.65 5.74
CA LEU A 129 3.22 13.32 6.71
C LEU A 129 3.98 14.19 7.72
N MET A 130 5.22 13.81 8.06
CA MET A 130 6.03 14.56 9.05
C MET A 130 6.65 15.84 8.47
N HIS A 131 6.82 15.92 7.16
CA HIS A 131 7.46 17.07 6.51
C HIS A 131 6.48 18.16 6.04
N LYS A 132 5.20 18.03 6.37
CA LYS A 132 4.13 18.99 6.08
C LYS A 132 3.26 19.25 7.30
#